data_b43f305d4c074db120fbe2847bd00e3f
#
_entry.id   b43f305d4c074db120fbe2847bd00e3f
#
_cell.length_a   1.000
_cell.length_b   1.000
_cell.length_c   1.000
_cell.angle_alpha   90.00
_cell.angle_beta   90.00
_cell.angle_gamma   90.00
#
_symmetry.space_group_name_H-M   'P 1'
#
loop_
_entity.id
_entity.type
_entity.pdbx_description
1 polymer ?
#
loop_
_entity_poly.entity_id
_entity_poly.type
_entity_poly.pdbx_seq_one_letter_code
_entity_poly.pdbx_strand_id
1 'polypeptide(L)'
;MNKKKFVYALTDTFICIGGFALGVGINVLLIGLQYGFSSIPNMVISLFSMTGENTGYKPTQMILTIIRGYSTYYKSFIFLIAISVICFAVSAIMKRHYARIITIIAQFVLYGLFLFWGYRNHVYTVRYSDYSSMYFWMVVFFVIGNVVSVWSLLRKRTEKTHKLLAAAVLVIIWITPLGSNNALYPSINNLFIVAPAVIFMCWNELFKGRNFYELLDLEAKNTMVATRITVALLLVSIVVHCSIFGVVFIFRDSGFPYNNHTKIEGNEVLRGMHTNPERAALIEELTDYVESNNLKGQKAVYYGDIPGLEYILKMPCAISHTWPNLGSFAYDDFVNDFENLDSYPVIFVNVDYCRDILEVDANVSNKDLFLSEYMNNNSYSLDARIGNIAIYSSKQ
;
A
#
# COMPACT_ATOMS: atom_id res chain seq x y z
N MET A 1 -34.55 22.77 -5.55
CA MET A 1 -33.29 23.26 -6.14
C MET A 1 -33.62 24.25 -7.24
N ASN A 2 -33.07 25.47 -7.23
CA ASN A 2 -33.41 26.52 -8.21
C ASN A 2 -32.92 26.09 -9.59
N LYS A 3 -33.75 26.11 -10.65
CA LYS A 3 -33.41 25.66 -12.03
C LYS A 3 -32.07 26.21 -12.52
N LYS A 4 -31.74 27.48 -12.23
CA LYS A 4 -30.47 28.11 -12.59
C LYS A 4 -29.28 27.39 -11.94
N LYS A 5 -29.34 27.01 -10.65
CA LYS A 5 -28.25 26.30 -9.96
C LYS A 5 -28.04 24.88 -10.48
N PHE A 6 -29.10 24.24 -10.94
CA PHE A 6 -29.02 22.91 -11.56
C PHE A 6 -28.28 22.97 -12.91
N VAL A 7 -28.63 23.96 -13.74
CA VAL A 7 -27.97 24.14 -15.05
C VAL A 7 -26.47 24.41 -14.88
N TYR A 8 -26.09 25.31 -13.95
CA TYR A 8 -24.66 25.56 -13.68
C TYR A 8 -23.92 24.31 -13.20
N ALA A 9 -24.48 23.55 -12.27
CA ALA A 9 -23.88 22.31 -11.81
C ALA A 9 -23.71 21.29 -12.95
N LEU A 10 -24.72 21.20 -13.84
CA LEU A 10 -24.64 20.34 -15.03
C LEU A 10 -23.55 20.78 -16.00
N THR A 11 -23.46 22.08 -16.26
CA THR A 11 -22.42 22.66 -17.11
C THR A 11 -21.02 22.40 -16.55
N ASP A 12 -20.81 22.64 -15.26
CA ASP A 12 -19.53 22.37 -14.59
C ASP A 12 -19.17 20.86 -14.67
N THR A 13 -20.15 19.98 -14.52
CA THR A 13 -19.96 18.54 -14.67
C THR A 13 -19.52 18.19 -16.10
N PHE A 14 -20.18 18.74 -17.11
CA PHE A 14 -19.77 18.52 -18.51
C PHE A 14 -18.40 19.06 -18.84
N ILE A 15 -18.01 20.21 -18.28
CA ILE A 15 -16.66 20.77 -18.43
C ILE A 15 -15.63 19.82 -17.82
N CYS A 16 -15.89 19.28 -16.61
CA CYS A 16 -15.01 18.31 -15.97
C CYS A 16 -14.89 17.02 -16.79
N ILE A 17 -16.01 16.47 -17.28
CA ILE A 17 -16.00 15.27 -18.12
C ILE A 17 -15.24 15.54 -19.42
N GLY A 18 -15.47 16.69 -20.05
CA GLY A 18 -14.76 17.10 -21.26
C GLY A 18 -13.26 17.23 -21.05
N GLY A 19 -12.83 17.85 -19.93
CA GLY A 19 -11.42 17.94 -19.56
C GLY A 19 -10.79 16.57 -19.31
N PHE A 20 -11.48 15.67 -18.64
CA PHE A 20 -11.04 14.31 -18.44
C PHE A 20 -10.91 13.54 -19.77
N ALA A 21 -11.93 13.61 -20.63
CA ALA A 21 -11.91 12.96 -21.94
C ALA A 21 -10.77 13.51 -22.84
N LEU A 22 -10.51 14.80 -22.78
CA LEU A 22 -9.38 15.42 -23.48
C LEU A 22 -8.04 14.88 -22.97
N GLY A 23 -7.86 14.79 -21.66
CA GLY A 23 -6.66 14.24 -21.04
C GLY A 23 -6.43 12.77 -21.43
N VAL A 24 -7.46 11.95 -21.39
CA VAL A 24 -7.40 10.55 -21.86
C VAL A 24 -7.07 10.51 -23.35
N GLY A 25 -7.71 11.35 -24.17
CA GLY A 25 -7.49 11.39 -25.62
C GLY A 25 -6.04 11.77 -25.97
N ILE A 26 -5.43 12.72 -25.27
CA ILE A 26 -4.03 13.08 -25.44
C ILE A 26 -3.11 11.89 -25.12
N ASN A 27 -3.34 11.19 -24.01
CA ASN A 27 -2.54 10.02 -23.65
C ASN A 27 -2.68 8.88 -24.68
N VAL A 28 -3.90 8.60 -25.12
CA VAL A 28 -4.17 7.59 -26.19
C VAL A 28 -3.44 7.97 -27.46
N LEU A 29 -3.46 9.27 -27.84
CA LEU A 29 -2.75 9.77 -29.02
C LEU A 29 -1.23 9.56 -28.87
N LEU A 30 -0.65 9.92 -27.73
CA LEU A 30 0.80 9.78 -27.49
C LEU A 30 1.21 8.30 -27.53
N ILE A 31 0.46 7.41 -26.89
CA ILE A 31 0.70 5.96 -26.93
C ILE A 31 0.58 5.44 -28.37
N GLY A 32 -0.47 5.84 -29.09
CA GLY A 32 -0.68 5.44 -30.48
C GLY A 32 0.42 5.92 -31.43
N LEU A 33 0.98 7.12 -31.18
CA LEU A 33 2.13 7.63 -31.96
C LEU A 33 3.43 6.90 -31.63
N GLN A 34 3.62 6.50 -30.39
CA GLN A 34 4.85 5.85 -29.92
C GLN A 34 4.87 4.34 -30.21
N TYR A 35 3.76 3.64 -30.03
CA TYR A 35 3.68 2.18 -30.10
C TYR A 35 2.76 1.66 -31.23
N GLY A 36 2.14 2.56 -31.99
CA GLY A 36 1.13 2.23 -33.00
C GLY A 36 -0.28 2.13 -32.40
N PHE A 37 -1.28 2.61 -33.15
CA PHE A 37 -2.67 2.62 -32.69
C PHE A 37 -3.27 1.21 -32.51
N SER A 38 -2.75 0.20 -33.20
CA SER A 38 -3.15 -1.19 -33.07
C SER A 38 -2.76 -1.81 -31.72
N SER A 39 -1.78 -1.23 -31.01
CA SER A 39 -1.39 -1.70 -29.68
C SER A 39 -2.41 -1.37 -28.59
N ILE A 40 -3.20 -0.30 -28.76
CA ILE A 40 -4.14 0.18 -27.76
C ILE A 40 -5.26 -0.84 -27.46
N PRO A 41 -5.97 -1.40 -28.47
CA PRO A 41 -6.93 -2.47 -28.21
C PRO A 41 -6.33 -3.68 -27.51
N ASN A 42 -5.12 -4.08 -27.90
CA ASN A 42 -4.41 -5.20 -27.28
C ASN A 42 -4.06 -4.92 -25.82
N MET A 43 -3.57 -3.71 -25.48
CA MET A 43 -3.32 -3.30 -24.09
C MET A 43 -4.61 -3.33 -23.26
N VAL A 44 -5.73 -2.85 -23.82
CA VAL A 44 -7.02 -2.86 -23.12
C VAL A 44 -7.51 -4.30 -22.91
N ILE A 45 -7.44 -5.14 -23.93
CA ILE A 45 -7.82 -6.56 -23.82
C ILE A 45 -6.96 -7.27 -22.79
N SER A 46 -5.63 -7.08 -22.82
CA SER A 46 -4.71 -7.68 -21.86
C SER A 46 -5.01 -7.22 -20.41
N LEU A 47 -5.36 -5.94 -20.22
CA LEU A 47 -5.77 -5.45 -18.90
C LEU A 47 -7.03 -6.15 -18.38
N PHE A 48 -8.01 -6.40 -19.25
CA PHE A 48 -9.25 -7.09 -18.88
C PHE A 48 -9.04 -8.60 -18.72
N SER A 49 -8.19 -9.24 -19.50
CA SER A 49 -7.86 -10.66 -19.34
C SER A 49 -7.14 -10.91 -18.00
N MET A 50 -6.19 -10.06 -17.63
CA MET A 50 -5.55 -10.11 -16.29
C MET A 50 -6.56 -10.07 -15.13
N THR A 51 -7.67 -9.34 -15.30
CA THR A 51 -8.72 -9.26 -14.27
C THR A 51 -9.69 -10.43 -14.31
N GLY A 52 -9.85 -11.10 -15.45
CA GLY A 52 -10.84 -12.17 -15.69
C GLY A 52 -10.46 -13.52 -15.10
N GLU A 53 -9.21 -13.90 -15.16
CA GLU A 53 -8.72 -15.22 -14.75
C GLU A 53 -8.45 -15.32 -13.25
N ASN A 54 -8.04 -14.23 -12.63
CA ASN A 54 -7.70 -14.22 -11.21
C ASN A 54 -8.94 -13.93 -10.35
N THR A 55 -9.38 -14.92 -9.56
CA THR A 55 -10.56 -14.79 -8.67
C THR A 55 -10.46 -13.61 -7.69
N GLY A 56 -9.25 -13.16 -7.37
CA GLY A 56 -9.00 -12.02 -6.48
C GLY A 56 -9.49 -10.67 -7.03
N TYR A 57 -9.65 -10.52 -8.34
CA TYR A 57 -10.12 -9.29 -8.99
C TYR A 57 -11.64 -9.23 -9.21
N LYS A 58 -12.41 -10.23 -8.80
CA LYS A 58 -13.87 -10.16 -8.86
C LYS A 58 -14.36 -9.06 -7.88
N PRO A 59 -15.25 -8.14 -8.31
CA PRO A 59 -15.71 -7.03 -7.47
C PRO A 59 -16.25 -7.45 -6.10
N THR A 60 -16.96 -8.60 -6.06
CA THR A 60 -17.46 -9.17 -4.81
C THR A 60 -16.35 -9.60 -3.87
N GLN A 61 -15.28 -10.20 -4.39
CA GLN A 61 -14.13 -10.62 -3.58
C GLN A 61 -13.34 -9.41 -3.09
N MET A 62 -13.16 -8.39 -3.91
CA MET A 62 -12.51 -7.14 -3.48
C MET A 62 -13.26 -6.50 -2.31
N ILE A 63 -14.59 -6.38 -2.40
CA ILE A 63 -15.42 -5.82 -1.31
C ILE A 63 -15.30 -6.67 -0.05
N LEU A 64 -15.41 -8.00 -0.18
CA LEU A 64 -15.26 -8.92 0.96
C LEU A 64 -13.88 -8.81 1.61
N THR A 65 -12.83 -8.66 0.82
CA THR A 65 -11.46 -8.52 1.32
C THR A 65 -11.27 -7.20 2.06
N ILE A 66 -11.87 -6.10 1.57
CA ILE A 66 -11.92 -4.82 2.28
C ILE A 66 -12.62 -4.95 3.62
N ILE A 67 -13.82 -5.56 3.64
CA ILE A 67 -14.59 -5.77 4.88
C ILE A 67 -13.80 -6.65 5.86
N ARG A 68 -13.14 -7.70 5.39
CA ARG A 68 -12.25 -8.54 6.21
C ARG A 68 -11.09 -7.73 6.79
N GLY A 69 -10.48 -6.85 6.02
CA GLY A 69 -9.41 -5.97 6.48
C GLY A 69 -9.85 -5.10 7.68
N TYR A 70 -11.04 -4.51 7.63
CA TYR A 70 -11.62 -3.81 8.79
C TYR A 70 -11.95 -4.76 9.94
N SER A 71 -12.52 -5.92 9.66
CA SER A 71 -12.95 -6.87 10.69
C SER A 71 -11.80 -7.56 11.41
N THR A 72 -10.61 -7.59 10.84
CA THR A 72 -9.41 -8.18 11.47
C THR A 72 -9.16 -7.60 12.87
N TYR A 73 -9.47 -6.31 13.06
CA TYR A 73 -9.21 -5.60 14.32
C TYR A 73 -10.46 -5.42 15.20
N TYR A 74 -11.52 -6.21 15.01
CA TYR A 74 -12.77 -6.07 15.77
C TYR A 74 -12.57 -6.13 17.30
N LYS A 75 -11.65 -6.97 17.80
CA LYS A 75 -11.31 -7.06 19.23
C LYS A 75 -10.75 -5.75 19.77
N SER A 76 -9.93 -5.07 18.99
CA SER A 76 -9.36 -3.75 19.35
C SER A 76 -10.46 -2.69 19.41
N PHE A 77 -11.40 -2.71 18.48
CA PHE A 77 -12.55 -1.78 18.52
C PHE A 77 -13.48 -2.05 19.70
N ILE A 78 -13.74 -3.32 20.03
CA ILE A 78 -14.51 -3.68 21.25
C ILE A 78 -13.80 -3.16 22.49
N PHE A 79 -12.47 -3.31 22.58
CA PHE A 79 -11.69 -2.81 23.70
C PHE A 79 -11.79 -1.29 23.84
N LEU A 80 -11.63 -0.54 22.73
CA LEU A 80 -11.76 0.93 22.71
C LEU A 80 -13.18 1.40 23.10
N ILE A 81 -14.21 0.70 22.62
CA ILE A 81 -15.60 0.97 23.02
C ILE A 81 -15.77 0.70 24.52
N ALA A 82 -15.23 -0.42 25.03
CA ALA A 82 -15.30 -0.75 26.44
C ALA A 82 -14.64 0.33 27.33
N ILE A 83 -13.45 0.83 26.94
CA ILE A 83 -12.80 1.96 27.62
C ILE A 83 -13.75 3.17 27.66
N SER A 84 -14.33 3.52 26.52
CA SER A 84 -15.24 4.67 26.43
C SER A 84 -16.48 4.49 27.31
N VAL A 85 -17.08 3.29 27.33
CA VAL A 85 -18.25 2.96 28.14
C VAL A 85 -17.90 2.97 29.64
N ILE A 86 -16.76 2.39 30.04
CA ILE A 86 -16.32 2.38 31.45
C ILE A 86 -16.09 3.82 31.92
N CYS A 87 -15.35 4.63 31.15
CA CYS A 87 -15.10 6.03 31.49
C CYS A 87 -16.38 6.85 31.54
N PHE A 88 -17.35 6.55 30.67
CA PHE A 88 -18.68 7.12 30.71
C PHE A 88 -19.41 6.75 32.00
N ALA A 89 -19.47 5.46 32.37
CA ALA A 89 -20.16 4.98 33.56
C ALA A 89 -19.53 5.61 34.82
N VAL A 90 -18.19 5.64 34.92
CA VAL A 90 -17.48 6.27 36.03
C VAL A 90 -17.83 7.76 36.11
N SER A 91 -17.85 8.48 34.99
CA SER A 91 -18.18 9.92 34.96
C SER A 91 -19.64 10.21 35.32
N ALA A 92 -20.57 9.27 35.04
CA ALA A 92 -21.98 9.40 35.35
C ALA A 92 -22.29 9.14 36.84
N ILE A 93 -21.57 8.20 37.46
CA ILE A 93 -21.76 7.84 38.86
C ILE A 93 -21.14 8.85 39.82
N MET A 94 -20.01 9.44 39.44
CA MET A 94 -19.24 10.33 40.33
C MET A 94 -19.62 11.80 40.12
N LYS A 95 -20.43 12.36 41.00
CA LYS A 95 -20.98 13.73 40.92
C LYS A 95 -20.03 14.88 41.39
N ARG A 96 -18.76 14.64 41.72
CA ARG A 96 -17.87 15.65 42.33
C ARG A 96 -16.66 15.96 41.48
N HIS A 97 -16.01 17.12 41.76
CA HIS A 97 -14.84 17.63 41.10
C HIS A 97 -13.71 16.59 40.93
N TYR A 98 -13.47 15.77 41.93
CA TYR A 98 -12.49 14.68 41.90
C TYR A 98 -12.82 13.57 40.88
N ALA A 99 -14.10 13.38 40.59
CA ALA A 99 -14.57 12.36 39.62
C ALA A 99 -13.97 12.56 38.24
N ARG A 100 -13.84 13.79 37.83
CA ARG A 100 -13.32 14.14 36.50
C ARG A 100 -11.83 13.86 36.37
N ILE A 101 -11.03 14.26 37.37
CA ILE A 101 -9.60 13.97 37.38
C ILE A 101 -9.38 12.47 37.39
N ILE A 102 -10.15 11.73 38.21
CA ILE A 102 -10.09 10.27 38.26
C ILE A 102 -10.48 9.67 36.91
N THR A 103 -11.53 10.16 36.24
CA THR A 103 -11.95 9.67 34.93
C THR A 103 -10.86 9.92 33.86
N ILE A 104 -10.25 11.09 33.85
CA ILE A 104 -9.15 11.42 32.93
C ILE A 104 -7.96 10.49 33.18
N ILE A 105 -7.54 10.34 34.43
CA ILE A 105 -6.42 9.44 34.81
C ILE A 105 -6.76 7.99 34.40
N ALA A 106 -7.96 7.51 34.75
CA ALA A 106 -8.41 6.18 34.38
C ALA A 106 -8.38 5.97 32.86
N GLN A 107 -8.76 6.97 32.08
CA GLN A 107 -8.74 6.90 30.63
C GLN A 107 -7.33 6.79 30.05
N PHE A 108 -6.37 7.55 30.58
CA PHE A 108 -4.96 7.42 30.21
C PHE A 108 -4.41 6.04 30.58
N VAL A 109 -4.73 5.56 31.79
CA VAL A 109 -4.30 4.21 32.23
C VAL A 109 -4.91 3.11 31.36
N LEU A 110 -6.22 3.16 31.13
CA LEU A 110 -6.91 2.16 30.29
C LEU A 110 -6.43 2.20 28.84
N TYR A 111 -6.13 3.39 28.32
CA TYR A 111 -5.56 3.53 26.99
C TYR A 111 -4.11 2.99 26.93
N GLY A 112 -3.31 3.24 27.96
CA GLY A 112 -1.98 2.64 28.11
C GLY A 112 -2.03 1.10 28.17
N LEU A 113 -3.01 0.54 28.90
CA LEU A 113 -3.26 -0.90 28.92
C LEU A 113 -3.69 -1.43 27.56
N PHE A 114 -4.50 -0.68 26.81
CA PHE A 114 -4.86 -1.04 25.43
C PHE A 114 -3.63 -1.07 24.52
N LEU A 115 -2.74 -0.08 24.59
CA LEU A 115 -1.50 -0.06 23.82
C LEU A 115 -0.60 -1.24 24.19
N PHE A 116 -0.43 -1.50 25.49
CA PHE A 116 0.36 -2.63 25.96
C PHE A 116 -0.23 -3.97 25.51
N TRP A 117 -1.54 -4.16 25.64
CA TRP A 117 -2.24 -5.33 25.16
C TRP A 117 -2.09 -5.53 23.65
N GLY A 118 -2.24 -4.46 22.88
CA GLY A 118 -2.09 -4.50 21.42
C GLY A 118 -0.67 -4.89 21.00
N TYR A 119 0.34 -4.37 21.67
CA TYR A 119 1.74 -4.74 21.43
C TYR A 119 2.00 -6.21 21.76
N ARG A 120 1.55 -6.68 22.94
CA ARG A 120 1.74 -8.08 23.38
C ARG A 120 1.02 -9.10 22.50
N ASN A 121 -0.12 -8.74 21.94
CA ASN A 121 -0.91 -9.62 21.05
C ASN A 121 -0.63 -9.40 19.57
N HIS A 122 0.44 -8.70 19.23
CA HIS A 122 0.85 -8.44 17.85
C HIS A 122 -0.25 -7.79 16.98
N VAL A 123 -1.14 -6.99 17.60
CA VAL A 123 -2.16 -6.22 16.89
C VAL A 123 -1.51 -5.17 16.01
N TYR A 124 -0.42 -4.59 16.50
CA TYR A 124 0.45 -3.69 15.76
C TYR A 124 1.92 -3.96 16.12
N THR A 125 2.82 -3.54 15.26
CA THR A 125 4.26 -3.64 15.48
C THR A 125 4.87 -2.24 15.61
N VAL A 126 5.98 -2.16 16.33
CA VAL A 126 6.84 -0.97 16.42
C VAL A 126 8.10 -1.11 15.55
N ARG A 127 8.16 -2.14 14.73
CA ARG A 127 9.21 -2.32 13.73
C ARG A 127 8.78 -1.62 12.45
N TYR A 128 9.29 -0.44 12.19
CA TYR A 128 8.91 0.37 11.03
C TYR A 128 9.71 0.01 9.77
N SER A 129 9.97 -1.29 9.55
CA SER A 129 10.71 -1.80 8.39
C SER A 129 9.83 -2.02 7.15
N ASP A 130 8.52 -2.07 7.33
CA ASP A 130 7.57 -2.30 6.25
C ASP A 130 6.20 -1.64 6.53
N TYR A 131 5.31 -1.67 5.55
CA TYR A 131 3.96 -1.11 5.63
C TYR A 131 3.07 -1.78 6.68
N SER A 132 3.37 -3.00 7.13
CA SER A 132 2.55 -3.70 8.13
C SER A 132 2.52 -2.96 9.46
N SER A 133 3.58 -2.21 9.77
CA SER A 133 3.66 -1.37 10.98
C SER A 133 2.58 -0.27 11.01
N MET A 134 2.13 0.19 9.83
CA MET A 134 1.11 1.23 9.71
C MET A 134 -0.31 0.70 9.52
N TYR A 135 -0.47 -0.59 9.19
CA TYR A 135 -1.74 -1.15 8.77
C TYR A 135 -2.84 -1.00 9.84
N PHE A 136 -2.56 -1.35 11.09
CA PHE A 136 -3.50 -1.17 12.21
C PHE A 136 -3.91 0.31 12.38
N TRP A 137 -2.93 1.21 12.40
CA TRP A 137 -3.15 2.64 12.62
C TRP A 137 -3.94 3.28 11.48
N MET A 138 -3.69 2.85 10.25
CA MET A 138 -4.49 3.23 9.10
C MET A 138 -5.95 2.78 9.25
N VAL A 139 -6.19 1.52 9.63
CA VAL A 139 -7.55 1.00 9.80
C VAL A 139 -8.29 1.78 10.90
N VAL A 140 -7.65 2.04 12.04
CA VAL A 140 -8.22 2.87 13.11
C VAL A 140 -8.55 4.27 12.59
N PHE A 141 -7.63 4.89 11.85
CA PHE A 141 -7.82 6.22 11.30
C PHE A 141 -8.98 6.26 10.29
N PHE A 142 -9.10 5.27 9.42
CA PHE A 142 -10.18 5.17 8.46
C PHE A 142 -11.55 4.91 9.12
N VAL A 143 -11.58 4.17 10.22
CA VAL A 143 -12.82 4.03 11.01
C VAL A 143 -13.23 5.39 11.57
N ILE A 144 -12.30 6.17 12.14
CA ILE A 144 -12.57 7.53 12.60
C ILE A 144 -13.05 8.40 11.43
N GLY A 145 -12.35 8.35 10.28
CA GLY A 145 -12.70 9.08 9.06
C GLY A 145 -14.10 8.74 8.55
N ASN A 146 -14.47 7.47 8.50
CA ASN A 146 -15.81 7.03 8.12
C ASN A 146 -16.87 7.57 9.09
N VAL A 147 -16.65 7.40 10.40
CA VAL A 147 -17.62 7.84 11.42
C VAL A 147 -17.84 9.34 11.38
N VAL A 148 -16.75 10.14 11.36
CA VAL A 148 -16.87 11.61 11.35
C VAL A 148 -17.47 12.13 10.03
N SER A 149 -17.15 11.48 8.91
CA SER A 149 -17.72 11.87 7.59
C SER A 149 -19.20 11.56 7.50
N VAL A 150 -19.63 10.35 7.89
CA VAL A 150 -21.05 9.98 7.92
C VAL A 150 -21.82 10.89 8.88
N TRP A 151 -21.26 11.15 10.06
CA TRP A 151 -21.85 12.08 11.01
C TRP A 151 -22.02 13.47 10.41
N SER A 152 -20.99 14.02 9.76
CA SER A 152 -21.04 15.34 9.12
C SER A 152 -22.08 15.41 8.00
N LEU A 153 -22.27 14.33 7.22
CA LEU A 153 -23.29 14.24 6.17
C LEU A 153 -24.71 14.22 6.74
N LEU A 154 -24.94 13.44 7.79
CA LEU A 154 -26.27 13.25 8.38
C LEU A 154 -26.72 14.46 9.20
N ARG A 155 -25.79 15.21 9.79
CA ARG A 155 -26.12 16.36 10.64
C ARG A 155 -26.69 17.52 9.82
N LYS A 156 -27.92 17.96 10.14
CA LYS A 156 -28.61 19.04 9.41
C LYS A 156 -27.88 20.38 9.47
N ARG A 157 -27.19 20.69 10.57
CA ARG A 157 -26.50 21.98 10.81
C ARG A 157 -25.12 22.08 10.22
N THR A 158 -24.58 21.01 9.62
CA THR A 158 -23.25 21.01 8.98
C THR A 158 -23.29 21.83 7.70
N GLU A 159 -22.33 22.72 7.51
CA GLU A 159 -22.16 23.55 6.32
C GLU A 159 -21.99 22.68 5.06
N LYS A 160 -22.45 23.19 3.92
CA LYS A 160 -22.40 22.45 2.65
C LYS A 160 -20.97 22.07 2.23
N THR A 161 -20.01 22.97 2.47
CA THR A 161 -18.59 22.75 2.19
C THR A 161 -18.03 21.57 3.01
N HIS A 162 -18.39 21.50 4.29
CA HIS A 162 -17.98 20.38 5.14
C HIS A 162 -18.65 19.07 4.73
N LYS A 163 -19.90 19.11 4.25
CA LYS A 163 -20.56 17.92 3.69
C LYS A 163 -19.88 17.43 2.41
N LEU A 164 -19.48 18.36 1.53
CA LEU A 164 -18.72 18.01 0.33
C LEU A 164 -17.36 17.38 0.68
N LEU A 165 -16.65 17.98 1.65
CA LEU A 165 -15.38 17.43 2.16
C LEU A 165 -15.57 16.03 2.74
N ALA A 166 -16.62 15.81 3.53
CA ALA A 166 -16.94 14.52 4.11
C ALA A 166 -17.27 13.46 3.03
N ALA A 167 -18.00 13.85 1.99
CA ALA A 167 -18.28 12.97 0.86
C ALA A 167 -16.98 12.61 0.10
N ALA A 168 -16.10 13.59 -0.15
CA ALA A 168 -14.81 13.36 -0.80
C ALA A 168 -13.92 12.39 0.01
N VAL A 169 -13.85 12.56 1.33
CA VAL A 169 -13.11 11.65 2.22
C VAL A 169 -13.65 10.22 2.11
N LEU A 170 -14.98 10.03 2.15
CA LEU A 170 -15.56 8.69 1.99
C LEU A 170 -15.22 8.07 0.63
N VAL A 171 -15.34 8.86 -0.45
CA VAL A 171 -14.97 8.37 -1.80
C VAL A 171 -13.52 7.92 -1.83
N ILE A 172 -12.59 8.72 -1.31
CA ILE A 172 -11.15 8.38 -1.33
C ILE A 172 -10.88 7.12 -0.50
N ILE A 173 -11.46 7.01 0.70
CA ILE A 173 -11.26 5.83 1.57
C ILE A 173 -11.76 4.55 0.91
N TRP A 174 -12.88 4.60 0.20
CA TRP A 174 -13.51 3.39 -0.35
C TRP A 174 -13.09 3.06 -1.78
N ILE A 175 -12.73 4.05 -2.61
CA ILE A 175 -12.38 3.80 -4.01
C ILE A 175 -10.97 3.20 -4.17
N THR A 176 -10.02 3.62 -3.32
CA THR A 176 -8.62 3.21 -3.46
C THR A 176 -8.40 1.70 -3.36
N PRO A 177 -8.98 0.98 -2.38
CA PRO A 177 -8.78 -0.46 -2.31
C PRO A 177 -9.54 -1.24 -3.39
N LEU A 178 -10.52 -0.64 -4.07
CA LEU A 178 -11.29 -1.30 -5.13
C LEU A 178 -10.50 -1.54 -6.42
N GLY A 179 -9.37 -0.85 -6.61
CA GLY A 179 -8.50 -1.04 -7.79
C GLY A 179 -7.42 -2.12 -7.62
N SER A 180 -7.42 -2.84 -6.50
CA SER A 180 -6.35 -3.80 -6.17
C SER A 180 -6.90 -4.99 -5.39
N ASN A 181 -6.30 -6.18 -5.58
CA ASN A 181 -6.57 -7.36 -4.76
C ASN A 181 -5.77 -7.37 -3.44
N ASN A 182 -5.00 -6.32 -3.17
CA ASN A 182 -4.18 -6.18 -1.95
C ASN A 182 -4.96 -5.67 -0.73
N ALA A 183 -6.27 -5.85 -0.68
CA ALA A 183 -7.15 -5.42 0.40
C ALA A 183 -6.99 -3.91 0.71
N LEU A 184 -6.72 -3.57 1.97
CA LEU A 184 -6.55 -2.19 2.41
C LEU A 184 -5.10 -1.68 2.32
N TYR A 185 -4.12 -2.51 1.95
CA TYR A 185 -2.71 -2.09 1.91
C TYR A 185 -2.44 -0.87 1.02
N PRO A 186 -2.99 -0.76 -0.21
CA PRO A 186 -2.77 0.43 -1.03
C PRO A 186 -3.25 1.72 -0.38
N SER A 187 -4.23 1.62 0.52
CA SER A 187 -4.83 2.76 1.21
C SER A 187 -3.91 3.40 2.25
N ILE A 188 -2.82 2.73 2.66
CA ILE A 188 -1.81 3.31 3.55
C ILE A 188 -1.24 4.59 2.93
N ASN A 189 -0.98 4.58 1.63
CA ASN A 189 -0.46 5.74 0.91
C ASN A 189 -1.45 6.91 0.84
N ASN A 190 -2.75 6.66 1.06
CA ASN A 190 -3.76 7.71 1.06
C ASN A 190 -3.95 8.38 2.42
N LEU A 191 -3.30 7.89 3.48
CA LEU A 191 -3.39 8.52 4.79
C LEU A 191 -3.04 10.01 4.72
N PHE A 192 -1.99 10.39 3.99
CA PHE A 192 -1.57 11.78 3.86
C PHE A 192 -2.56 12.65 3.09
N ILE A 193 -3.35 12.07 2.17
CA ILE A 193 -4.37 12.80 1.40
C ILE A 193 -5.59 13.09 2.27
N VAL A 194 -6.10 12.08 3.00
CA VAL A 194 -7.31 12.21 3.79
C VAL A 194 -7.07 12.74 5.20
N ALA A 195 -5.84 12.62 5.73
CA ALA A 195 -5.53 12.99 7.11
C ALA A 195 -5.87 14.46 7.45
N PRO A 196 -5.48 15.47 6.66
CA PRO A 196 -5.83 16.85 6.95
C PRO A 196 -7.35 17.07 7.06
N ALA A 197 -8.11 16.46 6.14
CA ALA A 197 -9.55 16.59 6.12
C ALA A 197 -10.23 15.90 7.31
N VAL A 198 -9.80 14.68 7.64
CA VAL A 198 -10.34 13.92 8.78
C VAL A 198 -10.01 14.62 10.10
N ILE A 199 -8.76 15.06 10.29
CA ILE A 199 -8.34 15.80 11.49
C ILE A 199 -9.14 17.10 11.62
N PHE A 200 -9.30 17.84 10.53
CA PHE A 200 -10.10 19.06 10.51
C PHE A 200 -11.57 18.79 10.87
N MET A 201 -12.18 17.75 10.33
CA MET A 201 -13.55 17.37 10.68
C MET A 201 -13.67 16.94 12.13
N CYS A 202 -12.73 16.13 12.64
CA CYS A 202 -12.67 15.75 14.04
C CYS A 202 -12.55 16.98 14.94
N TRP A 203 -11.67 17.92 14.59
CA TRP A 203 -11.50 19.17 15.33
C TRP A 203 -12.80 19.98 15.37
N ASN A 204 -13.45 20.18 14.23
CA ASN A 204 -14.68 20.95 14.17
C ASN A 204 -15.84 20.28 14.91
N GLU A 205 -16.01 18.97 14.77
CA GLU A 205 -17.15 18.25 15.39
C GLU A 205 -16.93 17.99 16.89
N LEU A 206 -15.70 17.73 17.30
CA LEU A 206 -15.39 17.36 18.68
C LEU A 206 -14.92 18.54 19.54
N PHE A 207 -14.25 19.54 18.96
CA PHE A 207 -13.54 20.58 19.69
C PHE A 207 -13.98 22.02 19.37
N LYS A 208 -14.61 22.29 18.21
CA LYS A 208 -15.00 23.64 17.80
C LYS A 208 -15.98 24.27 18.79
N GLY A 209 -15.68 25.51 19.15
CA GLY A 209 -16.53 26.33 20.02
C GLY A 209 -16.31 26.15 21.51
N ARG A 210 -15.27 25.40 21.90
CA ARG A 210 -14.90 25.22 23.30
C ARG A 210 -13.40 25.37 23.46
N ASN A 211 -13.00 26.34 24.28
CA ASN A 211 -11.60 26.47 24.68
C ASN A 211 -11.11 25.21 25.37
N PHE A 212 -9.79 24.92 25.31
CA PHE A 212 -9.20 23.77 26.00
C PHE A 212 -9.60 23.71 27.47
N TYR A 213 -9.80 24.88 28.11
CA TYR A 213 -10.29 25.00 29.47
C TYR A 213 -11.76 24.56 29.61
N GLU A 214 -12.64 24.76 28.60
CA GLU A 214 -14.01 24.23 28.63
C GLU A 214 -14.05 22.72 28.40
N LEU A 215 -13.05 22.16 27.72
CA LEU A 215 -12.85 20.71 27.67
C LEU A 215 -12.60 20.16 29.09
N LEU A 216 -11.99 20.98 29.91
CA LEU A 216 -11.73 20.74 31.31
C LEU A 216 -12.84 21.32 32.22
N ASP A 217 -13.83 22.04 31.73
CA ASP A 217 -14.89 22.65 32.52
C ASP A 217 -15.93 21.63 32.99
N LEU A 218 -16.31 21.76 34.25
CA LEU A 218 -16.99 20.77 35.09
C LEU A 218 -18.48 20.60 34.79
N GLU A 219 -19.09 21.58 34.15
CA GLU A 219 -20.53 21.58 33.86
C GLU A 219 -20.87 20.99 32.48
N ALA A 220 -19.90 20.87 31.58
CA ALA A 220 -20.13 20.23 30.28
C ALA A 220 -20.39 18.73 30.49
N LYS A 221 -21.52 18.24 30.03
CA LYS A 221 -21.97 16.84 30.12
C LYS A 221 -20.79 15.86 29.95
N ASN A 222 -20.43 15.23 31.05
CA ASN A 222 -19.24 14.38 31.23
C ASN A 222 -19.06 13.28 30.16
N THR A 223 -20.13 12.88 29.52
CA THR A 223 -20.20 11.85 28.47
C THR A 223 -19.40 12.17 27.22
N MET A 224 -19.42 13.42 26.76
CA MET A 224 -18.65 13.83 25.58
C MET A 224 -17.16 13.98 25.84
N VAL A 225 -16.76 14.18 27.08
CA VAL A 225 -15.34 14.37 27.45
C VAL A 225 -14.56 13.07 27.25
N ALA A 226 -15.09 11.93 27.71
CA ALA A 226 -14.44 10.64 27.58
C ALA A 226 -14.21 10.26 26.11
N THR A 227 -15.22 10.38 25.26
CA THR A 227 -15.10 10.08 23.83
C THR A 227 -14.06 10.98 23.14
N ARG A 228 -14.05 12.28 23.48
CA ARG A 228 -13.09 13.24 22.92
C ARG A 228 -11.66 12.91 23.29
N ILE A 229 -11.41 12.56 24.57
CA ILE A 229 -10.08 12.18 25.02
C ILE A 229 -9.63 10.89 24.31
N THR A 230 -10.51 9.87 24.19
CA THR A 230 -10.17 8.65 23.45
C THR A 230 -9.79 8.94 22.00
N VAL A 231 -10.60 9.74 21.29
CA VAL A 231 -10.30 10.10 19.89
C VAL A 231 -9.02 10.92 19.80
N ALA A 232 -8.78 11.86 20.73
CA ALA A 232 -7.55 12.63 20.77
C ALA A 232 -6.32 11.74 21.00
N LEU A 233 -6.38 10.79 21.94
CA LEU A 233 -5.29 9.85 22.22
C LEU A 233 -5.02 8.96 21.01
N LEU A 234 -6.06 8.48 20.31
CA LEU A 234 -5.92 7.72 19.08
C LEU A 234 -5.25 8.55 17.97
N LEU A 235 -5.71 9.79 17.74
CA LEU A 235 -5.12 10.67 16.73
C LEU A 235 -3.66 11.00 17.06
N VAL A 236 -3.34 11.27 18.31
CA VAL A 236 -1.94 11.49 18.74
C VAL A 236 -1.09 10.25 18.49
N SER A 237 -1.59 9.06 18.85
CA SER A 237 -0.88 7.79 18.57
C SER A 237 -0.65 7.57 17.09
N ILE A 238 -1.66 7.82 16.24
CA ILE A 238 -1.54 7.72 14.78
C ILE A 238 -0.48 8.69 14.26
N VAL A 239 -0.52 9.96 14.69
CA VAL A 239 0.47 10.97 14.27
C VAL A 239 1.88 10.56 14.70
N VAL A 240 2.06 10.07 15.94
CA VAL A 240 3.36 9.58 16.42
C VAL A 240 3.87 8.42 15.58
N HIS A 241 3.03 7.39 15.35
CA HIS A 241 3.43 6.25 14.53
C HIS A 241 3.72 6.65 13.07
N CYS A 242 2.89 7.51 12.47
CA CYS A 242 3.14 8.05 11.13
C CYS A 242 4.45 8.83 11.04
N SER A 243 4.76 9.64 12.06
CA SER A 243 6.00 10.43 12.10
C SER A 243 7.23 9.53 12.20
N ILE A 244 7.18 8.53 13.09
CA ILE A 244 8.28 7.55 13.23
C ILE A 244 8.43 6.76 11.93
N PHE A 245 7.32 6.27 11.36
CA PHE A 245 7.34 5.58 10.08
C PHE A 245 7.95 6.42 8.96
N GLY A 246 7.55 7.69 8.85
CA GLY A 246 8.08 8.59 7.81
C GLY A 246 9.58 8.88 7.93
N VAL A 247 10.16 8.73 9.13
CA VAL A 247 11.60 8.91 9.36
C VAL A 247 12.39 7.61 9.20
N VAL A 248 11.81 6.48 9.64
CA VAL A 248 12.52 5.19 9.75
C VAL A 248 12.32 4.30 8.52
N PHE A 249 11.15 4.40 7.88
CA PHE A 249 10.83 3.57 6.73
C PHE A 249 11.58 4.02 5.47
N ILE A 250 12.36 3.13 4.93
CA ILE A 250 13.08 3.29 3.67
C ILE A 250 12.64 2.19 2.72
N PHE A 251 11.70 2.49 1.88
CA PHE A 251 11.01 1.60 0.96
C PHE A 251 11.90 0.44 0.46
N ARG A 252 11.79 -0.72 1.13
CA ARG A 252 12.53 -1.96 0.83
C ARG A 252 14.07 -1.90 0.88
N ASP A 253 14.67 -0.79 1.25
CA ASP A 253 16.08 -0.80 1.64
C ASP A 253 16.23 -1.38 3.04
N SER A 254 17.26 -2.14 3.30
CA SER A 254 17.55 -2.66 4.63
C SER A 254 18.32 -1.64 5.47
N GLY A 255 17.99 -1.58 6.75
CA GLY A 255 18.71 -0.74 7.70
C GLY A 255 18.04 0.60 7.98
N PHE A 256 18.78 1.49 8.64
CA PHE A 256 18.33 2.82 9.00
C PHE A 256 18.62 3.79 7.84
N PRO A 257 17.83 4.88 7.62
CA PRO A 257 18.09 5.84 6.52
C PRO A 257 19.51 6.35 6.45
N TYR A 258 20.17 6.46 7.60
CA TYR A 258 21.58 6.88 7.70
C TYR A 258 22.58 5.87 7.11
N ASN A 259 22.18 4.64 6.80
CA ASN A 259 23.04 3.64 6.18
C ASN A 259 23.02 3.72 4.64
N ASN A 260 22.14 4.54 4.07
CA ASN A 260 21.97 4.69 2.62
C ASN A 260 22.84 5.84 2.06
N HIS A 261 24.14 5.77 2.29
CA HIS A 261 25.07 6.81 1.82
C HIS A 261 25.99 6.31 0.69
N THR A 262 25.97 5.03 0.39
CA THR A 262 26.85 4.48 -0.64
C THR A 262 26.30 4.86 -2.00
N LYS A 263 27.09 5.64 -2.72
CA LYS A 263 26.75 6.09 -4.06
C LYS A 263 27.06 4.99 -5.05
N ILE A 264 26.11 4.72 -5.95
CA ILE A 264 26.32 3.80 -7.07
C ILE A 264 27.06 4.57 -8.17
N GLU A 265 28.22 4.08 -8.59
CA GLU A 265 29.06 4.71 -9.61
C GLU A 265 29.22 3.84 -10.85
N GLY A 266 29.35 2.52 -10.68
CA GLY A 266 29.60 1.56 -11.74
C GLY A 266 28.41 1.27 -12.67
N ASN A 267 27.19 1.60 -12.27
CA ASN A 267 26.01 1.36 -13.11
C ASN A 267 25.52 2.63 -13.82
N GLU A 268 25.35 2.58 -15.14
CA GLU A 268 24.97 3.73 -15.97
C GLU A 268 23.57 4.27 -15.61
N VAL A 269 22.61 3.39 -15.29
CA VAL A 269 21.21 3.74 -15.02
C VAL A 269 21.04 4.36 -13.64
N LEU A 270 21.72 3.80 -12.64
CA LEU A 270 21.60 4.19 -11.24
C LEU A 270 22.71 5.14 -10.76
N ARG A 271 23.55 5.61 -11.69
CA ARG A 271 24.70 6.47 -11.38
C ARG A 271 24.30 7.68 -10.57
N GLY A 272 24.92 7.82 -9.40
CA GLY A 272 24.66 8.93 -8.48
C GLY A 272 23.51 8.70 -7.49
N MET A 273 22.77 7.61 -7.60
CA MET A 273 21.83 7.21 -6.58
C MET A 273 22.55 6.68 -5.34
N HIS A 274 21.93 6.83 -4.18
CA HIS A 274 22.47 6.36 -2.91
C HIS A 274 21.60 5.23 -2.37
N THR A 275 22.25 4.18 -1.88
CA THR A 275 21.59 3.04 -1.23
C THR A 275 22.49 2.50 -0.11
N ASN A 276 22.11 1.38 0.51
CA ASN A 276 22.99 0.72 1.47
C ASN A 276 24.20 0.06 0.77
N PRO A 277 25.32 -0.17 1.50
CA PRO A 277 26.54 -0.71 0.91
C PRO A 277 26.36 -2.06 0.22
N GLU A 278 25.56 -2.95 0.81
CA GLU A 278 25.33 -4.30 0.28
C GLU A 278 24.61 -4.27 -1.08
N ARG A 279 23.62 -3.39 -1.22
CA ARG A 279 22.91 -3.21 -2.50
C ARG A 279 23.75 -2.51 -3.55
N ALA A 280 24.55 -1.52 -3.14
CA ALA A 280 25.46 -0.86 -4.04
C ALA A 280 26.45 -1.90 -4.62
N ALA A 281 27.08 -2.71 -3.77
CA ALA A 281 27.99 -3.76 -4.19
C ALA A 281 27.30 -4.79 -5.10
N LEU A 282 26.10 -5.26 -4.73
CA LEU A 282 25.33 -6.19 -5.57
C LEU A 282 25.07 -5.64 -6.98
N ILE A 283 24.68 -4.36 -7.10
CA ILE A 283 24.39 -3.72 -8.38
C ILE A 283 25.68 -3.58 -9.21
N GLU A 284 26.78 -3.17 -8.58
CA GLU A 284 28.06 -3.02 -9.26
C GLU A 284 28.61 -4.38 -9.71
N GLU A 285 28.62 -5.39 -8.87
CA GLU A 285 29.06 -6.75 -9.23
C GLU A 285 28.21 -7.36 -10.35
N LEU A 286 26.87 -7.17 -10.32
CA LEU A 286 26.00 -7.62 -11.42
C LEU A 286 26.29 -6.87 -12.73
N THR A 287 26.56 -5.58 -12.64
CA THR A 287 26.90 -4.77 -13.82
C THR A 287 28.22 -5.23 -14.42
N ASP A 288 29.25 -5.41 -13.59
CA ASP A 288 30.57 -5.90 -14.00
C ASP A 288 30.48 -7.31 -14.62
N TYR A 289 29.65 -8.18 -14.05
CA TYR A 289 29.41 -9.51 -14.62
C TYR A 289 28.81 -9.43 -16.03
N VAL A 290 27.77 -8.62 -16.21
CA VAL A 290 27.09 -8.42 -17.50
C VAL A 290 28.04 -7.84 -18.55
N GLU A 291 28.86 -6.85 -18.17
CA GLU A 291 29.83 -6.22 -19.07
C GLU A 291 30.99 -7.16 -19.41
N SER A 292 31.57 -7.84 -18.43
CA SER A 292 32.70 -8.77 -18.62
C SER A 292 32.33 -9.97 -19.50
N ASN A 293 31.09 -10.41 -19.47
CA ASN A 293 30.59 -11.52 -20.28
C ASN A 293 29.89 -11.05 -21.59
N ASN A 294 29.91 -9.76 -21.91
CA ASN A 294 29.28 -9.18 -23.12
C ASN A 294 27.78 -9.51 -23.23
N LEU A 295 27.05 -9.52 -22.12
CA LEU A 295 25.63 -9.88 -22.06
C LEU A 295 24.71 -8.68 -22.29
N LYS A 296 25.22 -7.45 -22.27
CA LYS A 296 24.44 -6.21 -22.46
C LYS A 296 23.66 -6.25 -23.76
N GLY A 297 22.34 -6.02 -23.68
CA GLY A 297 21.41 -6.09 -24.81
C GLY A 297 20.95 -7.48 -25.18
N GLN A 298 21.49 -8.56 -24.59
CA GLN A 298 20.96 -9.90 -24.73
C GLN A 298 19.65 -10.05 -23.95
N LYS A 299 18.76 -10.92 -24.43
CA LYS A 299 17.49 -11.22 -23.74
C LYS A 299 17.75 -12.05 -22.48
N ALA A 300 17.04 -11.70 -21.39
CA ALA A 300 17.14 -12.41 -20.11
C ALA A 300 15.76 -12.64 -19.47
N VAL A 301 15.68 -13.61 -18.57
CA VAL A 301 14.50 -13.83 -17.70
C VAL A 301 14.86 -13.46 -16.27
N TYR A 302 13.95 -12.77 -15.57
CA TYR A 302 14.14 -12.30 -14.19
C TYR A 302 13.12 -12.98 -13.28
N TYR A 303 13.53 -13.93 -12.47
CA TYR A 303 12.65 -14.74 -11.64
C TYR A 303 12.87 -14.50 -10.14
N GLY A 304 11.78 -14.30 -9.38
CA GLY A 304 11.86 -14.14 -7.94
C GLY A 304 11.92 -12.68 -7.47
N ASP A 305 10.93 -11.85 -7.84
CA ASP A 305 10.76 -10.47 -7.34
C ASP A 305 11.91 -9.49 -7.70
N ILE A 306 12.52 -9.68 -8.86
CA ILE A 306 13.65 -8.87 -9.36
C ILE A 306 13.38 -8.18 -10.72
N PRO A 307 12.16 -7.70 -11.00
CA PRO A 307 11.84 -7.14 -12.33
C PRO A 307 12.68 -5.91 -12.70
N GLY A 308 13.18 -5.17 -11.70
CA GLY A 308 13.98 -3.98 -11.92
C GLY A 308 15.35 -4.25 -12.57
N LEU A 309 15.86 -5.47 -12.51
CA LEU A 309 17.17 -5.82 -13.09
C LEU A 309 17.17 -5.67 -14.61
N GLU A 310 16.06 -5.89 -15.30
CA GLU A 310 15.93 -5.63 -16.74
C GLU A 310 16.45 -4.24 -17.11
N TYR A 311 15.91 -3.23 -16.43
CA TYR A 311 16.26 -1.84 -16.67
C TYR A 311 17.67 -1.49 -16.19
N ILE A 312 18.07 -2.01 -15.03
CA ILE A 312 19.36 -1.75 -14.39
C ILE A 312 20.51 -2.32 -15.21
N LEU A 313 20.36 -3.56 -15.72
CA LEU A 313 21.40 -4.26 -16.46
C LEU A 313 21.32 -4.01 -17.98
N LYS A 314 20.30 -3.30 -18.45
CA LYS A 314 20.01 -3.07 -19.89
C LYS A 314 19.96 -4.37 -20.71
N MET A 315 19.38 -5.40 -20.13
CA MET A 315 19.14 -6.68 -20.77
C MET A 315 17.60 -6.86 -20.93
N PRO A 316 17.06 -6.75 -22.15
CA PRO A 316 15.61 -6.84 -22.37
C PRO A 316 15.03 -8.17 -21.89
N CYS A 317 13.81 -8.13 -21.36
CA CYS A 317 13.12 -9.34 -20.95
C CYS A 317 12.89 -10.27 -22.17
N ALA A 318 13.17 -11.57 -21.99
CA ALA A 318 13.00 -12.57 -23.03
C ALA A 318 11.53 -12.98 -23.21
N ILE A 319 10.74 -12.84 -22.15
CA ILE A 319 9.32 -13.19 -22.08
C ILE A 319 8.45 -11.94 -21.97
N SER A 320 7.16 -12.07 -22.15
CA SER A 320 6.22 -10.94 -22.21
C SER A 320 6.08 -10.17 -20.91
N HIS A 321 6.52 -10.75 -19.77
CA HIS A 321 6.38 -10.17 -18.46
C HIS A 321 7.69 -10.18 -17.65
N THR A 322 8.16 -9.01 -17.20
CA THR A 322 9.40 -8.87 -16.42
C THR A 322 9.31 -9.41 -14.99
N TRP A 323 8.11 -9.72 -14.52
CA TRP A 323 7.84 -10.25 -13.19
C TRP A 323 7.05 -11.57 -13.28
N PRO A 324 7.64 -12.64 -13.79
CA PRO A 324 6.93 -13.85 -14.17
C PRO A 324 6.32 -14.63 -12.99
N ASN A 325 6.90 -14.53 -11.81
CA ASN A 325 6.36 -15.15 -10.59
C ASN A 325 5.17 -14.40 -9.97
N LEU A 326 4.77 -13.23 -10.53
CA LEU A 326 3.61 -12.50 -10.07
C LEU A 326 2.32 -13.33 -10.27
N GLY A 327 1.46 -13.35 -9.23
CA GLY A 327 0.21 -14.14 -9.25
C GLY A 327 -0.82 -13.69 -10.29
N SER A 328 -0.68 -12.47 -10.85
CA SER A 328 -1.54 -11.96 -11.93
C SER A 328 -1.09 -12.34 -13.33
N PHE A 329 0.13 -12.84 -13.50
CA PHE A 329 0.60 -13.40 -14.76
C PHE A 329 0.16 -14.86 -14.83
N ALA A 330 -0.64 -15.24 -15.82
CA ALA A 330 -1.20 -16.58 -15.91
C ALA A 330 -0.12 -17.63 -16.14
N TYR A 331 -0.37 -18.86 -15.67
CA TYR A 331 0.56 -19.98 -15.88
C TYR A 331 0.68 -20.35 -17.35
N ASP A 332 -0.45 -20.37 -18.06
CA ASP A 332 -0.48 -20.74 -19.49
C ASP A 332 0.27 -19.70 -20.35
N ASP A 333 0.15 -18.40 -20.02
CA ASP A 333 0.94 -17.35 -20.70
C ASP A 333 2.44 -17.52 -20.43
N PHE A 334 2.81 -17.87 -19.18
CA PHE A 334 4.20 -18.13 -18.82
C PHE A 334 4.79 -19.30 -19.61
N VAL A 335 4.06 -20.41 -19.71
CA VAL A 335 4.47 -21.58 -20.51
C VAL A 335 4.60 -21.22 -21.99
N ASN A 336 3.58 -20.57 -22.55
CA ASN A 336 3.56 -20.17 -23.95
C ASN A 336 4.71 -19.22 -24.33
N ASP A 337 5.07 -18.31 -23.43
CA ASP A 337 6.23 -17.43 -23.64
C ASP A 337 7.54 -18.21 -23.78
N PHE A 338 7.75 -19.24 -22.93
CA PHE A 338 8.96 -20.07 -23.00
C PHE A 338 8.98 -21.00 -24.22
N GLU A 339 7.81 -21.51 -24.65
CA GLU A 339 7.70 -22.35 -25.85
C GLU A 339 7.97 -21.58 -27.15
N ASN A 340 7.77 -20.26 -27.14
CA ASN A 340 7.97 -19.38 -28.29
C ASN A 340 9.29 -18.61 -28.24
N LEU A 341 10.25 -18.99 -27.39
CA LEU A 341 11.56 -18.34 -27.36
C LEU A 341 12.39 -18.70 -28.59
N ASP A 342 12.97 -17.68 -29.25
CA ASP A 342 13.86 -17.84 -30.40
C ASP A 342 15.27 -18.33 -30.02
N SER A 343 15.63 -18.17 -28.74
CA SER A 343 16.97 -18.52 -28.21
C SER A 343 16.89 -18.80 -26.72
N TYR A 344 17.91 -19.45 -26.18
CA TYR A 344 18.01 -19.71 -24.75
C TYR A 344 18.51 -18.47 -23.99
N PRO A 345 17.63 -17.76 -23.26
CA PRO A 345 18.02 -16.53 -22.54
C PRO A 345 18.85 -16.85 -21.31
N VAL A 346 19.63 -15.88 -20.85
CA VAL A 346 20.20 -15.91 -19.50
C VAL A 346 19.09 -15.77 -18.47
N ILE A 347 19.11 -16.59 -17.40
CA ILE A 347 18.09 -16.60 -16.37
C ILE A 347 18.70 -16.12 -15.04
N PHE A 348 18.16 -15.01 -14.53
CA PHE A 348 18.50 -14.48 -13.21
C PHE A 348 17.43 -14.93 -12.21
N VAL A 349 17.85 -15.58 -11.13
CA VAL A 349 16.96 -16.11 -10.09
C VAL A 349 17.34 -15.52 -8.74
N ASN A 350 16.37 -14.95 -8.04
CA ASN A 350 16.57 -14.55 -6.65
C ASN A 350 16.51 -15.78 -5.74
N VAL A 351 17.61 -16.12 -5.11
CA VAL A 351 17.73 -17.31 -4.25
C VAL A 351 16.97 -17.17 -2.90
N ASP A 352 16.62 -15.95 -2.51
CA ASP A 352 15.75 -15.74 -1.35
C ASP A 352 14.30 -16.13 -1.65
N TYR A 353 13.91 -16.11 -2.93
CA TYR A 353 12.62 -16.58 -3.40
C TYR A 353 12.64 -18.10 -3.67
N CYS A 354 13.64 -18.58 -4.40
CA CYS A 354 13.81 -19.99 -4.72
C CYS A 354 15.29 -20.37 -4.52
N ARG A 355 15.60 -21.18 -3.49
CA ARG A 355 16.98 -21.49 -3.12
C ARG A 355 17.78 -22.19 -4.20
N ASP A 356 17.17 -23.17 -4.85
CA ASP A 356 17.73 -23.86 -6.01
C ASP A 356 16.62 -24.18 -7.00
N ILE A 357 16.61 -23.44 -8.10
CA ILE A 357 15.58 -23.61 -9.13
C ILE A 357 15.77 -24.91 -9.95
N LEU A 358 16.95 -25.51 -9.94
CA LEU A 358 17.21 -26.77 -10.62
C LEU A 358 16.77 -27.99 -9.81
N GLU A 359 16.65 -27.85 -8.48
CA GLU A 359 16.26 -28.92 -7.55
C GLU A 359 15.01 -28.52 -6.76
N VAL A 360 13.90 -28.31 -7.47
CA VAL A 360 12.64 -27.83 -6.86
C VAL A 360 11.81 -29.00 -6.34
N ASP A 361 11.37 -28.90 -5.09
CA ASP A 361 10.45 -29.86 -4.44
C ASP A 361 9.02 -29.77 -4.99
N ALA A 362 8.30 -30.89 -5.00
CA ALA A 362 6.93 -31.01 -5.51
C ALA A 362 5.86 -30.10 -4.86
N ASN A 363 6.21 -29.37 -3.77
CA ASN A 363 5.29 -28.51 -3.02
C ASN A 363 5.40 -27.02 -3.37
N VAL A 364 6.02 -26.68 -4.48
CA VAL A 364 6.21 -25.30 -4.96
C VAL A 364 5.17 -24.92 -6.01
N SER A 365 5.24 -23.69 -6.51
CA SER A 365 4.30 -23.23 -7.54
C SER A 365 4.49 -23.97 -8.86
N ASN A 366 3.43 -24.07 -9.66
CA ASN A 366 3.52 -24.68 -11.00
C ASN A 366 4.54 -23.97 -11.90
N LYS A 367 4.74 -22.67 -11.71
CA LYS A 367 5.74 -21.90 -12.47
C LYS A 367 7.16 -22.26 -12.07
N ASP A 368 7.42 -22.52 -10.79
CA ASP A 368 8.74 -22.96 -10.33
C ASP A 368 9.09 -24.33 -10.89
N LEU A 369 8.11 -25.26 -10.88
CA LEU A 369 8.25 -26.61 -11.48
C LEU A 369 8.55 -26.52 -12.97
N PHE A 370 7.73 -25.77 -13.71
CA PHE A 370 7.93 -25.59 -15.15
C PHE A 370 9.30 -24.99 -15.46
N LEU A 371 9.71 -23.92 -14.74
CA LEU A 371 11.02 -23.31 -14.97
C LEU A 371 12.16 -24.27 -14.67
N SER A 372 12.06 -25.06 -13.61
CA SER A 372 13.01 -26.11 -13.27
C SER A 372 13.13 -27.15 -14.40
N GLU A 373 11.99 -27.66 -14.88
CA GLU A 373 11.96 -28.62 -15.97
C GLU A 373 12.53 -28.04 -17.27
N TYR A 374 12.15 -26.82 -17.62
CA TYR A 374 12.68 -26.11 -18.78
C TYR A 374 14.19 -25.98 -18.73
N MET A 375 14.74 -25.54 -17.59
CA MET A 375 16.18 -25.35 -17.41
C MET A 375 16.93 -26.68 -17.48
N ASN A 376 16.42 -27.73 -16.83
CA ASN A 376 17.04 -29.06 -16.85
C ASN A 376 17.03 -29.65 -18.28
N ASN A 377 15.91 -29.54 -19.00
CA ASN A 377 15.78 -30.06 -20.35
C ASN A 377 16.68 -29.34 -21.37
N ASN A 378 17.00 -28.07 -21.12
CA ASN A 378 17.82 -27.25 -22.00
C ASN A 378 19.25 -27.04 -21.47
N SER A 379 19.72 -27.94 -20.61
CA SER A 379 21.12 -28.01 -20.13
C SER A 379 21.62 -26.72 -19.49
N TYR A 380 20.75 -26.01 -18.77
CA TYR A 380 21.18 -24.86 -18.00
C TYR A 380 22.07 -25.27 -16.81
N SER A 381 23.04 -24.44 -16.55
CA SER A 381 23.93 -24.60 -15.38
C SER A 381 24.14 -23.26 -14.71
N LEU A 382 24.45 -23.30 -13.42
CA LEU A 382 24.83 -22.13 -12.66
C LEU A 382 26.20 -21.61 -13.16
N ASP A 383 26.20 -20.38 -13.69
CA ASP A 383 27.43 -19.71 -14.13
C ASP A 383 28.03 -18.85 -13.01
N ALA A 384 27.19 -18.11 -12.29
CA ALA A 384 27.64 -17.26 -11.21
C ALA A 384 26.56 -17.11 -10.14
N ARG A 385 26.99 -16.78 -8.93
CA ARG A 385 26.14 -16.33 -7.85
C ARG A 385 26.69 -15.03 -7.27
N ILE A 386 25.92 -13.96 -7.38
CA ILE A 386 26.29 -12.62 -6.93
C ILE A 386 25.28 -12.20 -5.86
N GLY A 387 25.71 -12.16 -4.61
CA GLY A 387 24.82 -11.95 -3.48
C GLY A 387 23.67 -12.96 -3.44
N ASN A 388 22.45 -12.47 -3.52
CA ASN A 388 21.23 -13.29 -3.58
C ASN A 388 20.72 -13.57 -5.00
N ILE A 389 21.48 -13.28 -6.03
CA ILE A 389 21.15 -13.54 -7.43
C ILE A 389 21.99 -14.68 -7.98
N ALA A 390 21.35 -15.75 -8.39
CA ALA A 390 21.94 -16.83 -9.16
C ALA A 390 21.72 -16.59 -10.66
N ILE A 391 22.74 -16.80 -11.47
CA ILE A 391 22.74 -16.55 -12.91
C ILE A 391 23.00 -17.89 -13.62
N TYR A 392 22.08 -18.23 -14.51
CA TYR A 392 22.14 -19.50 -15.25
C TYR A 392 22.18 -19.23 -16.75
N SER A 393 23.00 -20.01 -17.47
CA SER A 393 23.02 -20.04 -18.93
C SER A 393 22.90 -21.46 -19.46
N SER A 394 22.37 -21.60 -20.69
CA SER A 394 22.35 -22.87 -21.40
C SER A 394 23.74 -23.16 -22.02
N LYS A 395 24.15 -24.42 -21.99
CA LYS A 395 25.37 -24.91 -22.64
C LYS A 395 25.14 -25.41 -24.07
N GLN A 396 23.94 -25.16 -24.59
CA GLN A 396 23.56 -25.54 -25.96
C GLN A 396 23.97 -24.48 -26.97
#